data_f4fc6a347e55ac82eff8a2c5d7c49024
#
_entry.id   f4fc6a347e55ac82eff8a2c5d7c49024
#
_cell.length_a   1.000
_cell.length_b   1.000
_cell.length_c   1.000
_cell.angle_alpha   90.00
_cell.angle_beta   90.00
_cell.angle_gamma   90.00
#
_symmetry.space_group_name_H-M   'P 1'
#
loop_
_entity.id
_entity.type
_entity.pdbx_description
1 polymer ?
#
loop_
_entity_poly.entity_id
_entity_poly.type
_entity_poly.pdbx_seq_one_letter_code
_entity_poly.pdbx_strand_id
1 'polypeptide(L)'
;MARPYSTKFLVGLTNADSERVGVQLARVCVDARLPAASVANFFGVSRMAVHKWFRGQYIREEKCIKIQKFIAKVKEDLVKEDMLPAANIKSAKTYLTSIQTDIV
;
A
#
# COMPACT_ATOMS: atom_id res chain seq x y z
N MET A 1 5.81 19.11 2.94
CA MET A 1 5.72 17.74 3.46
C MET A 1 6.37 16.76 2.50
N ALA A 2 7.27 15.91 2.98
CA ALA A 2 7.94 14.93 2.13
C ALA A 2 6.94 13.88 1.66
N ARG A 3 6.94 13.59 0.35
CA ARG A 3 6.11 12.53 -0.22
C ARG A 3 6.85 11.21 -0.10
N PRO A 4 6.19 10.10 0.28
CA PRO A 4 6.84 8.79 0.34
C PRO A 4 7.19 8.22 -1.03
N TYR A 5 6.69 8.82 -2.10
CA TYR A 5 6.90 8.36 -3.48
C TYR A 5 7.35 9.50 -4.37
N SER A 6 8.26 9.20 -5.30
CA SER A 6 8.78 10.20 -6.24
C SER A 6 7.74 10.58 -7.30
N THR A 7 7.90 11.76 -7.89
CA THR A 7 7.04 12.20 -9.01
C THR A 7 7.11 11.24 -10.19
N LYS A 8 8.29 10.74 -10.50
CA LYS A 8 8.46 9.77 -11.59
C LYS A 8 7.66 8.50 -11.34
N PHE A 9 7.67 8.00 -10.10
CA PHE A 9 6.87 6.83 -9.73
C PHE A 9 5.37 7.12 -9.90
N LEU A 10 4.91 8.27 -9.43
CA LEU A 10 3.49 8.64 -9.51
C LEU A 10 3.01 8.74 -10.96
N VAL A 11 3.82 9.32 -11.84
CA VAL A 11 3.49 9.40 -13.28
C VAL A 11 3.40 8.00 -13.88
N GLY A 12 4.37 7.13 -13.58
CA GLY A 12 4.35 5.76 -14.05
C GLY A 12 3.12 5.00 -13.56
N LEU A 13 2.73 5.23 -12.31
CA LEU A 13 1.55 4.58 -11.73
C LEU A 13 0.25 5.02 -12.44
N THR A 14 0.15 6.28 -12.82
CA THR A 14 -1.02 6.78 -13.55
C THR A 14 -1.22 6.04 -14.86
N ASN A 15 -0.13 5.62 -15.51
CA ASN A 15 -0.17 4.92 -16.79
C ASN A 15 -0.15 3.40 -16.65
N ALA A 16 -0.11 2.87 -15.44
CA ALA A 16 -0.04 1.43 -15.20
C ALA A 16 -1.42 0.78 -15.33
N ASP A 17 -1.42 -0.54 -15.58
CA ASP A 17 -2.64 -1.34 -15.70
C ASP A 17 -3.36 -1.43 -14.36
N SER A 18 -4.49 -0.75 -14.25
CA SER A 18 -5.26 -0.67 -13.02
C SER A 18 -5.96 -1.97 -12.63
N GLU A 19 -5.98 -2.96 -13.51
CA GLU A 19 -6.58 -4.26 -13.20
C GLU A 19 -5.64 -5.15 -12.39
N ARG A 20 -4.35 -4.86 -12.38
CA ARG A 20 -3.38 -5.64 -11.62
C ARG A 20 -3.47 -5.30 -10.14
N VAL A 21 -3.52 -6.35 -9.30
CA VAL A 21 -3.65 -6.21 -7.84
C VAL A 21 -2.52 -5.36 -7.26
N GLY A 22 -1.29 -5.60 -7.71
CA GLY A 22 -0.14 -4.83 -7.24
C GLY A 22 -0.23 -3.34 -7.57
N VAL A 23 -0.78 -3.01 -8.72
CA VAL A 23 -1.00 -1.60 -9.12
C VAL A 23 -2.10 -0.98 -8.25
N GLN A 24 -3.16 -1.72 -7.96
CA GLN A 24 -4.20 -1.27 -7.04
C GLN A 24 -3.64 -1.03 -5.64
N LEU A 25 -2.78 -1.92 -5.17
CA LEU A 25 -2.08 -1.75 -3.90
C LEU A 25 -1.25 -0.46 -3.89
N ALA A 26 -0.51 -0.21 -4.97
CA ALA A 26 0.30 1.00 -5.08
C ALA A 26 -0.57 2.26 -4.98
N ARG A 27 -1.72 2.26 -5.65
CA ARG A 27 -2.63 3.41 -5.64
C ARG A 27 -3.16 3.71 -4.24
N VAL A 28 -3.60 2.69 -3.49
CA VAL A 28 -4.09 2.91 -2.13
C VAL A 28 -2.96 3.35 -1.19
N CYS A 29 -1.75 2.82 -1.37
CA CYS A 29 -0.60 3.23 -0.56
C CYS A 29 -0.23 4.69 -0.82
N VAL A 30 -0.31 5.14 -2.07
CA VAL A 30 -0.08 6.55 -2.43
C VAL A 30 -1.15 7.44 -1.79
N ASP A 31 -2.42 7.06 -1.94
CA ASP A 31 -3.54 7.84 -1.41
C ASP A 31 -3.49 7.93 0.12
N ALA A 32 -3.11 6.85 0.78
CA ALA A 32 -3.02 6.78 2.24
C ALA A 32 -1.66 7.25 2.76
N ARG A 33 -0.71 7.57 1.88
CA ARG A 33 0.65 7.98 2.22
C ARG A 33 1.39 6.93 3.04
N LEU A 34 1.23 5.67 2.68
CA LEU A 34 1.90 4.54 3.34
C LEU A 34 3.20 4.22 2.59
N PRO A 35 4.38 4.41 3.22
CA PRO A 35 5.65 4.14 2.55
C PRO A 35 5.82 2.65 2.22
N ALA A 36 6.50 2.35 1.12
CA ALA A 36 6.75 0.98 0.70
C ALA A 36 7.47 0.16 1.78
N ALA A 37 8.39 0.76 2.52
CA ALA A 37 9.09 0.06 3.60
C ALA A 37 8.14 -0.39 4.71
N SER A 38 7.17 0.45 5.08
CA SER A 38 6.18 0.12 6.09
C SER A 38 5.23 -0.97 5.60
N VAL A 39 4.83 -0.90 4.33
CA VAL A 39 3.98 -1.93 3.71
C VAL A 39 4.73 -3.26 3.65
N ALA A 40 6.03 -3.24 3.33
CA ALA A 40 6.85 -4.44 3.30
C ALA A 40 6.88 -5.12 4.68
N ASN A 41 7.07 -4.33 5.74
CA ASN A 41 7.03 -4.86 7.11
C ASN A 41 5.68 -5.49 7.42
N PHE A 42 4.60 -4.85 7.00
CA PHE A 42 3.25 -5.36 7.23
C PHE A 42 3.06 -6.75 6.61
N PHE A 43 3.54 -6.94 5.37
CA PHE A 43 3.39 -8.21 4.66
C PHE A 43 4.50 -9.21 4.94
N GLY A 44 5.54 -8.81 5.69
CA GLY A 44 6.67 -9.68 6.00
C GLY A 44 7.54 -9.99 4.78
N VAL A 45 7.70 -9.02 3.89
CA VAL A 45 8.49 -9.15 2.67
C VAL A 45 9.50 -8.01 2.56
N SER A 46 10.40 -8.08 1.59
CA SER A 46 11.36 -7.01 1.35
C SER A 46 10.70 -5.81 0.67
N ARG A 47 11.29 -4.62 0.86
CA ARG A 47 10.84 -3.43 0.17
C ARG A 47 10.91 -3.60 -1.35
N MET A 48 11.92 -4.30 -1.84
CA MET A 48 12.07 -4.59 -3.26
C MET A 48 10.89 -5.42 -3.79
N ALA A 49 10.42 -6.40 -3.02
CA ALA A 49 9.27 -7.20 -3.40
C ALA A 49 8.01 -6.33 -3.55
N VAL A 50 7.81 -5.39 -2.62
CA VAL A 50 6.67 -4.47 -2.70
C VAL A 50 6.76 -3.61 -3.96
N HIS A 51 7.95 -3.09 -4.30
CA HIS A 51 8.14 -2.31 -5.51
C HIS A 51 7.86 -3.12 -6.79
N LYS A 52 8.23 -4.41 -6.79
CA LYS A 52 7.90 -5.30 -7.91
C LYS A 52 6.38 -5.47 -8.05
N TRP A 53 5.68 -5.63 -6.94
CA TRP A 53 4.21 -5.70 -6.94
C TRP A 53 3.60 -4.43 -7.52
N PHE A 54 4.10 -3.26 -7.09
CA PHE A 54 3.61 -1.96 -7.55
C PHE A 54 3.75 -1.78 -9.07
N ARG A 55 4.74 -2.43 -9.66
CA ARG A 55 4.96 -2.41 -11.12
C ARG A 55 4.05 -3.38 -11.87
N GLY A 56 3.22 -4.13 -11.16
CA GLY A 56 2.32 -5.09 -11.76
C GLY A 56 2.94 -6.45 -12.02
N GLN A 57 4.06 -6.78 -11.39
CA GLN A 57 4.67 -8.09 -11.53
C GLN A 57 3.89 -9.16 -10.79
N TYR A 58 4.14 -10.41 -11.13
CA TYR A 58 3.42 -11.56 -10.58
C TYR A 58 3.45 -11.59 -9.05
N ILE A 59 2.30 -11.89 -8.45
CA ILE A 59 2.13 -12.04 -7.02
C ILE A 59 1.53 -13.41 -6.78
N ARG A 60 2.09 -14.16 -5.83
CA ARG A 60 1.54 -15.48 -5.45
C ARG A 60 0.11 -15.34 -4.96
N GLU A 61 -0.73 -16.31 -5.28
CA GLU A 61 -2.15 -16.30 -4.93
C GLU A 61 -2.39 -16.05 -3.44
N GLU A 62 -1.62 -16.68 -2.58
CA GLU A 62 -1.72 -16.51 -1.13
C GLU A 62 -1.55 -15.05 -0.72
N LYS A 63 -0.57 -14.38 -1.33
CA LYS A 63 -0.33 -12.96 -1.06
C LYS A 63 -1.40 -12.08 -1.69
N CYS A 64 -1.92 -12.47 -2.86
CA CYS A 64 -2.99 -11.72 -3.51
C CYS A 64 -4.22 -11.59 -2.62
N ILE A 65 -4.64 -12.68 -1.98
CA ILE A 65 -5.80 -12.68 -1.08
C ILE A 65 -5.59 -11.68 0.05
N LYS A 66 -4.42 -11.73 0.68
CA LYS A 66 -4.08 -10.85 1.78
C LYS A 66 -4.00 -9.39 1.32
N ILE A 67 -3.42 -9.15 0.15
CA ILE A 67 -3.31 -7.82 -0.43
C ILE A 67 -4.69 -7.25 -0.75
N GLN A 68 -5.60 -8.05 -1.29
CA GLN A 68 -6.96 -7.61 -1.59
C GLN A 68 -7.71 -7.19 -0.33
N LYS A 69 -7.56 -7.94 0.77
CA LYS A 69 -8.13 -7.57 2.06
C LYS A 69 -7.55 -6.26 2.57
N PHE A 70 -6.25 -6.09 2.42
CA PHE A 70 -5.56 -4.86 2.78
C PHE A 70 -6.10 -3.67 1.99
N ILE A 71 -6.22 -3.81 0.68
CA ILE A 71 -6.74 -2.76 -0.19
C ILE A 71 -8.15 -2.34 0.24
N ALA A 72 -9.03 -3.32 0.50
CA ALA A 72 -10.40 -3.04 0.92
C ALA A 72 -10.43 -2.28 2.24
N LYS A 73 -9.60 -2.69 3.20
CA LYS A 73 -9.53 -2.04 4.51
C LYS A 73 -9.02 -0.61 4.41
N VAL A 74 -7.96 -0.40 3.65
CA VAL A 74 -7.38 0.94 3.47
C VAL A 74 -8.36 1.87 2.78
N LYS A 75 -9.05 1.39 1.75
CA LYS A 75 -10.07 2.19 1.06
C LYS A 75 -11.19 2.60 2.00
N GLU A 76 -11.65 1.69 2.84
CA GLU A 76 -12.68 1.96 3.83
C GLU A 76 -12.21 3.05 4.80
N ASP A 77 -10.99 2.93 5.30
CA ASP A 77 -10.43 3.89 6.27
C ASP A 77 -10.17 5.25 5.62
N LEU A 78 -9.82 5.29 4.34
CA LEU A 78 -9.66 6.55 3.61
C LEU A 78 -10.98 7.32 3.52
N VAL A 79 -12.09 6.60 3.34
CA VAL A 79 -13.43 7.21 3.30
C VAL A 79 -13.79 7.77 4.67
N LYS A 80 -13.45 7.05 5.75
CA LYS A 80 -13.73 7.48 7.12
C LYS A 80 -12.81 8.62 7.60
N GLU A 81 -11.64 8.76 6.97
CA GLU A 81 -10.65 9.80 7.31
C GLU A 81 -10.22 9.80 8.78
N ASP A 82 -10.23 8.62 9.42
CA ASP A 82 -9.93 8.51 10.83
C ASP A 82 -8.42 8.68 11.12
N MET A 83 -7.58 7.84 10.52
CA MET A 83 -6.14 7.87 10.70
C MET A 83 -5.37 8.13 9.40
N LEU A 84 -6.07 8.19 8.30
CA LEU A 84 -5.47 8.35 6.96
C LEU A 84 -5.93 9.64 6.31
N PRO A 85 -5.14 10.22 5.40
CA PRO A 85 -3.80 9.75 5.04
C PRO A 85 -2.79 9.96 6.17
N ALA A 86 -1.79 9.08 6.24
CA ALA A 86 -0.78 9.14 7.28
C ALA A 86 0.04 10.43 7.16
N ALA A 87 0.33 11.08 8.29
CA ALA A 87 1.07 12.33 8.30
C ALA A 87 2.59 12.11 8.12
N ASN A 88 3.09 10.98 8.61
CA ASN A 88 4.51 10.64 8.55
C ASN A 88 4.70 9.14 8.69
N ILE A 89 5.96 8.69 8.71
CA ILE A 89 6.30 7.26 8.80
C ILE A 89 5.77 6.65 10.10
N LYS A 90 5.85 7.39 11.21
CA LYS A 90 5.36 6.90 12.50
C LYS A 90 3.86 6.69 12.47
N SER A 91 3.10 7.62 11.90
CA SER A 91 1.65 7.47 11.75
C SER A 91 1.30 6.27 10.88
N ALA A 92 2.05 6.05 9.79
CA ALA A 92 1.86 4.91 8.91
C ALA A 92 2.07 3.59 9.66
N LYS A 93 3.12 3.49 10.45
CA LYS A 93 3.40 2.29 11.25
C LYS A 93 2.29 2.03 12.26
N THR A 94 1.84 3.07 12.95
CA THR A 94 0.76 2.96 13.93
C THR A 94 -0.51 2.45 13.27
N TYR A 95 -0.87 3.02 12.12
CA TYR A 95 -2.04 2.59 11.37
C TYR A 95 -1.93 1.12 10.94
N LEU A 96 -0.80 0.74 10.36
CA LEU A 96 -0.60 -0.63 9.87
C LEU A 96 -0.64 -1.64 11.01
N THR A 97 -0.09 -1.29 12.18
CA THR A 97 -0.16 -2.14 13.36
C THR A 97 -1.62 -2.33 13.79
N SER A 98 -2.41 -1.27 13.75
CA SER A 98 -3.81 -1.32 14.17
C SER A 98 -4.68 -2.21 13.27
N ILE A 99 -4.41 -2.24 11.97
CA ILE A 99 -5.21 -3.03 11.03
C ILE A 99 -4.70 -4.46 10.85
N GLN A 100 -3.52 -4.78 11.36
CA GLN A 100 -2.91 -6.09 11.16
C GLN A 100 -3.78 -7.22 11.72
N THR A 101 -4.41 -7.01 12.86
CA THR A 101 -5.30 -8.00 13.46
C THR A 101 -6.60 -8.16 12.68
N ASP A 102 -7.04 -7.14 11.98
CA ASP A 102 -8.29 -7.20 11.20
C ASP A 102 -8.13 -7.98 9.89
N ILE A 103 -6.90 -8.10 9.38
CA ILE A 103 -6.61 -8.71 8.08
C ILE A 103 -6.10 -10.14 8.22
N VAL A 104 -5.42 -10.44 9.29
CA VAL A 104 -4.83 -11.76 9.54
C VAL A 104 -5.88 -12.83 9.79
#